data_dd545237c88a7b53c0e14b19e04b5ca3
#
_entry.id   dd545237c88a7b53c0e14b19e04b5ca3
#
_cell.length_a   1.000
_cell.length_b   1.000
_cell.length_c   1.000
_cell.angle_alpha   90.00
_cell.angle_beta   90.00
_cell.angle_gamma   90.00
#
_symmetry.space_group_name_H-M   'P 1'
#
loop_
_entity.id
_entity.type
_entity.pdbx_description
1 polymer ?
#
loop_
_entity_poly.entity_id
_entity_poly.type
_entity_poly.pdbx_seq_one_letter_code
_entity_poly.pdbx_strand_id
1 'polypeptide(L)'
;MIEDVKKDAAERMSKCVASLKNELKKLRTGRASTNLLEHLRVDYYGSEVPLQQVANVAVEDSRTLTVVPWEKQMVPVIEKAIMKSDLGLNPATAGNVIRVPLPALTEERRRDLGKVVRHEGENARVAIRNVRRDVMQELKEMLKEKMISEDDDRRAHDDVQKLTDKYVAEVDHVVADKEKELMQV
;
A
#
# COMPACT_ATOMS: atom_id res chain seq x y z
N MET A 1 20.15 -27.25 4.55
CA MET A 1 18.86 -27.70 5.06
C MET A 1 18.24 -26.68 6.01
N ILE A 2 18.84 -26.42 7.18
CA ILE A 2 18.36 -25.37 8.09
C ILE A 2 18.43 -23.98 7.47
N GLU A 3 19.47 -23.67 6.75
CA GLU A 3 19.60 -22.38 6.05
C GLU A 3 18.50 -22.15 5.02
N ASP A 4 18.08 -23.20 4.33
CA ASP A 4 16.97 -23.13 3.36
C ASP A 4 15.64 -22.87 4.07
N VAL A 5 15.42 -23.49 5.22
CA VAL A 5 14.22 -23.28 6.04
C VAL A 5 14.17 -21.83 6.55
N LYS A 6 15.29 -21.31 7.05
CA LYS A 6 15.38 -19.91 7.51
C LYS A 6 15.17 -18.92 6.37
N LYS A 7 15.74 -19.20 5.22
CA LYS A 7 15.58 -18.36 4.02
C LYS A 7 14.11 -18.33 3.57
N ASP A 8 13.46 -19.48 3.52
CA ASP A 8 12.04 -19.59 3.20
C ASP A 8 11.19 -18.80 4.19
N ALA A 9 11.48 -18.92 5.48
CA ALA A 9 10.80 -18.16 6.52
C ALA A 9 10.93 -16.65 6.29
N ALA A 10 12.15 -16.17 6.03
CA ALA A 10 12.42 -14.76 5.77
C ALA A 10 11.67 -14.25 4.53
N GLU A 11 11.66 -15.01 3.45
CA GLU A 11 10.94 -14.66 2.23
C GLU A 11 9.43 -14.58 2.46
N ARG A 12 8.86 -15.56 3.15
CA ARG A 12 7.42 -15.60 3.44
C ARG A 12 7.01 -14.45 4.36
N MET A 13 7.80 -14.16 5.39
CA MET A 13 7.53 -13.03 6.31
C MET A 13 7.68 -11.69 5.59
N SER A 14 8.67 -11.56 4.72
CA SER A 14 8.85 -10.36 3.90
C SER A 14 7.64 -10.12 2.98
N LYS A 15 7.06 -11.18 2.42
CA LYS A 15 5.84 -11.09 1.62
C LYS A 15 4.64 -10.62 2.43
N CYS A 16 4.55 -11.02 3.70
CA CYS A 16 3.50 -10.53 4.59
C CYS A 16 3.59 -9.01 4.77
N VAL A 17 4.79 -8.48 4.95
CA VAL A 17 5.02 -7.02 5.06
C VAL A 17 4.69 -6.32 3.74
N ALA A 18 5.12 -6.89 2.61
CA ALA A 18 4.82 -6.34 1.28
C ALA A 18 3.32 -6.29 1.01
N SER A 19 2.58 -7.33 1.39
CA SER A 19 1.11 -7.36 1.27
C SER A 19 0.46 -6.27 2.12
N LEU A 20 0.95 -6.06 3.34
CA LEU A 20 0.47 -4.97 4.19
C LEU A 20 0.67 -3.61 3.53
N LYS A 21 1.87 -3.36 3.01
CA LYS A 21 2.19 -2.10 2.31
C LYS A 21 1.24 -1.88 1.13
N ASN A 22 0.95 -2.92 0.35
CA ASN A 22 0.03 -2.84 -0.78
C ASN A 22 -1.40 -2.54 -0.34
N GLU A 23 -1.89 -3.17 0.71
CA GLU A 23 -3.22 -2.89 1.25
C GLU A 23 -3.34 -1.46 1.78
N LEU A 24 -2.31 -0.96 2.45
CA LEU A 24 -2.31 0.41 2.96
C LEU A 24 -2.22 1.45 1.85
N LYS A 25 -1.58 1.16 0.72
CA LYS A 25 -1.55 2.05 -0.45
C LYS A 25 -2.93 2.29 -1.04
N LYS A 26 -3.84 1.34 -0.91
CA LYS A 26 -5.22 1.46 -1.41
C LYS A 26 -6.06 2.41 -0.58
N LEU A 27 -5.64 2.76 0.62
CA LEU A 27 -6.37 3.67 1.49
C LEU A 27 -6.17 5.11 1.06
N ARG A 28 -7.28 5.84 0.94
CA ARG A 28 -7.26 7.26 0.63
C ARG A 28 -7.01 8.05 1.92
N THR A 29 -5.82 8.61 2.04
CA THR A 29 -5.39 9.35 3.23
C THR A 29 -5.60 10.86 3.11
N GLY A 30 -6.23 11.32 2.02
CA GLY A 30 -6.40 12.75 1.74
C GLY A 30 -5.15 13.39 1.12
N ARG A 31 -4.08 12.63 0.96
CA ARG A 31 -2.84 13.12 0.35
C ARG A 31 -2.91 12.95 -1.17
N ALA A 32 -2.49 13.97 -1.89
CA ALA A 32 -2.47 13.95 -3.35
C ALA A 32 -1.52 12.87 -3.88
N SER A 33 -2.03 12.04 -4.78
CA SER A 33 -1.25 11.04 -5.49
C SER A 33 -1.77 10.92 -6.91
N THR A 34 -0.88 10.81 -7.87
CA THR A 34 -1.26 10.61 -9.28
C THR A 34 -2.07 9.32 -9.48
N ASN A 35 -1.95 8.37 -8.57
CA ASN A 35 -2.70 7.11 -8.61
C ASN A 35 -4.22 7.32 -8.48
N LEU A 36 -4.68 8.42 -7.91
CA LEU A 36 -6.10 8.72 -7.78
C LEU A 36 -6.81 8.82 -9.13
N LEU A 37 -6.10 9.27 -10.15
CA LEU A 37 -6.63 9.44 -11.51
C LEU A 37 -6.18 8.33 -12.46
N GLU A 38 -5.47 7.32 -11.95
CA GLU A 38 -4.89 6.24 -12.77
C GLU A 38 -5.95 5.45 -13.54
N HIS A 39 -7.11 5.23 -12.92
CA HIS A 39 -8.19 4.46 -13.52
C HIS A 39 -9.19 5.31 -14.30
N LEU A 40 -8.98 6.61 -14.34
CA LEU A 40 -9.87 7.52 -15.05
C LEU A 40 -9.69 7.37 -16.58
N ARG A 41 -10.79 7.18 -17.28
CA ARG A 41 -10.82 7.10 -18.74
C ARG A 41 -11.52 8.31 -19.31
N VAL A 42 -10.98 8.80 -20.40
CA VAL A 42 -11.51 9.96 -21.13
C VAL A 42 -11.79 9.60 -22.57
N ASP A 43 -12.80 10.25 -23.15
CA ASP A 43 -13.11 10.10 -24.56
C ASP A 43 -12.12 10.93 -25.40
N TYR A 44 -11.32 10.23 -26.20
CA TYR A 44 -10.37 10.81 -27.13
C TYR A 44 -10.80 10.46 -28.57
N TYR A 45 -11.48 11.38 -29.21
CA TYR A 45 -11.99 11.23 -30.59
C TYR A 45 -12.78 9.94 -30.83
N GLY A 46 -13.67 9.61 -29.88
CA GLY A 46 -14.54 8.44 -29.96
C GLY A 46 -13.96 7.17 -29.30
N SER A 47 -12.75 7.22 -28.82
CA SER A 47 -12.11 6.10 -28.12
C SER A 47 -11.86 6.43 -26.65
N GLU A 48 -12.24 5.54 -25.75
CA GLU A 48 -11.91 5.70 -24.33
C GLU A 48 -10.46 5.29 -24.07
N VAL A 49 -9.66 6.23 -23.59
CA VAL A 49 -8.24 6.02 -23.28
C VAL A 49 -7.95 6.42 -21.83
N PRO A 50 -6.89 5.85 -21.20
CA PRO A 50 -6.46 6.32 -19.90
C PRO A 50 -6.06 7.80 -19.93
N LEU A 51 -6.32 8.51 -18.84
CA LEU A 51 -6.01 9.94 -18.74
C LEU A 51 -4.54 10.25 -19.04
N GLN A 52 -3.62 9.39 -18.60
CA GLN A 52 -2.18 9.58 -18.78
C GLN A 52 -1.75 9.59 -20.25
N GLN A 53 -2.56 9.05 -21.16
CA GLN A 53 -2.26 9.05 -22.59
C GLN A 53 -2.56 10.39 -23.27
N VAL A 54 -3.36 11.24 -22.65
CA VAL A 54 -3.79 12.52 -23.24
C VAL A 54 -3.39 13.73 -22.42
N ALA A 55 -2.84 13.53 -21.23
CA ALA A 55 -2.46 14.61 -20.33
C ALA A 55 -1.31 14.20 -19.42
N ASN A 56 -0.60 15.20 -18.92
CA ASN A 56 0.40 15.03 -17.88
C ASN A 56 -0.27 15.26 -16.53
N VAL A 57 -0.23 14.24 -15.65
CA VAL A 57 -0.78 14.31 -14.29
C VAL A 57 0.36 14.45 -13.31
N ALA A 58 0.34 15.48 -12.48
CA ALA A 58 1.38 15.75 -11.51
C ALA A 58 0.79 16.18 -10.17
N VAL A 59 1.58 16.05 -9.11
CA VAL A 59 1.23 16.54 -7.78
C VAL A 59 1.78 17.97 -7.64
N GLU A 60 0.89 18.95 -7.43
CA GLU A 60 1.29 20.32 -7.18
C GLU A 60 1.66 20.55 -5.71
N ASP A 61 0.82 20.06 -4.81
CA ASP A 61 1.05 20.09 -3.37
C ASP A 61 0.37 18.88 -2.70
N SER A 62 0.37 18.83 -1.38
CA SER A 62 -0.17 17.70 -0.63
C SER A 62 -1.67 17.43 -0.85
N ARG A 63 -2.40 18.38 -1.43
CA ARG A 63 -3.86 18.32 -1.63
C ARG A 63 -4.31 18.66 -3.03
N THR A 64 -3.41 18.93 -3.94
CA THR A 64 -3.77 19.39 -5.29
C THR A 64 -3.02 18.59 -6.35
N LEU A 65 -3.78 18.05 -7.28
CA LEU A 65 -3.23 17.46 -8.51
C LEU A 65 -3.37 18.47 -9.63
N THR A 66 -2.41 18.45 -10.55
CA THR A 66 -2.51 19.20 -11.80
C THR A 66 -2.62 18.25 -12.97
N VAL A 67 -3.51 18.55 -13.88
CA VAL A 67 -3.67 17.82 -15.14
C VAL A 67 -3.47 18.81 -16.27
N VAL A 68 -2.43 18.60 -17.07
CA VAL A 68 -2.11 19.45 -18.21
C VAL A 68 -2.33 18.65 -19.50
N PRO A 69 -3.44 18.86 -20.20
CA PRO A 69 -3.67 18.18 -21.47
C PRO A 69 -2.67 18.61 -22.53
N TRP A 70 -2.26 17.68 -23.37
CA TRP A 70 -1.36 17.98 -24.48
C TRP A 70 -2.09 18.75 -25.58
N GLU A 71 -3.40 18.59 -25.69
CA GLU A 71 -4.25 19.31 -26.63
C GLU A 71 -5.27 20.16 -25.88
N LYS A 72 -5.35 21.44 -26.18
CA LYS A 72 -6.31 22.37 -25.55
C LYS A 72 -7.77 21.93 -25.70
N GLN A 73 -8.08 21.25 -26.79
CA GLN A 73 -9.43 20.74 -27.08
C GLN A 73 -9.88 19.69 -26.08
N MET A 74 -8.93 19.02 -25.40
CA MET A 74 -9.23 17.99 -24.44
C MET A 74 -9.56 18.53 -23.05
N VAL A 75 -9.30 19.81 -22.77
CA VAL A 75 -9.57 20.42 -21.45
C VAL A 75 -11.03 20.21 -21.00
N PRO A 76 -12.06 20.56 -21.80
CA PRO A 76 -13.44 20.33 -21.38
C PRO A 76 -13.80 18.85 -21.20
N VAL A 77 -13.24 17.98 -22.03
CA VAL A 77 -13.50 16.53 -21.99
C VAL A 77 -12.94 15.93 -20.71
N ILE A 78 -11.69 16.27 -20.37
CA ILE A 78 -11.03 15.81 -19.16
C ILE A 78 -11.73 16.35 -17.91
N GLU A 79 -12.09 17.63 -17.93
CA GLU A 79 -12.80 18.28 -16.83
C GLU A 79 -14.13 17.57 -16.54
N LYS A 80 -14.91 17.26 -17.56
CA LYS A 80 -16.16 16.50 -17.41
C LYS A 80 -15.94 15.09 -16.89
N ALA A 81 -14.89 14.41 -17.37
CA ALA A 81 -14.56 13.06 -16.92
C ALA A 81 -14.22 13.04 -15.44
N ILE A 82 -13.49 14.04 -14.96
CA ILE A 82 -13.16 14.17 -13.53
C ILE A 82 -14.42 14.45 -12.71
N MET A 83 -15.29 15.35 -13.17
CA MET A 83 -16.54 15.69 -12.49
C MET A 83 -17.51 14.51 -12.39
N LYS A 84 -17.59 13.70 -13.44
CA LYS A 84 -18.47 12.52 -13.50
C LYS A 84 -17.90 11.31 -12.78
N SER A 85 -16.63 11.35 -12.40
CA SER A 85 -16.00 10.23 -11.68
C SER A 85 -16.62 10.09 -10.29
N ASP A 86 -16.57 8.86 -9.74
CA ASP A 86 -17.04 8.57 -8.39
C ASP A 86 -16.11 9.15 -7.30
N LEU A 87 -15.09 9.88 -7.71
CA LEU A 87 -14.08 10.43 -6.79
C LEU A 87 -14.56 11.69 -6.05
N GLY A 88 -15.65 12.31 -6.49
CA GLY A 88 -16.19 13.50 -5.85
C GLY A 88 -15.28 14.72 -5.95
N LEU A 89 -14.55 14.84 -7.06
CA LEU A 89 -13.58 15.91 -7.29
C LEU A 89 -14.20 17.06 -8.09
N ASN A 90 -13.80 18.28 -7.76
CA ASN A 90 -14.23 19.50 -8.45
C ASN A 90 -13.03 20.16 -9.12
N PRO A 91 -12.78 19.91 -10.41
CA PRO A 91 -11.66 20.54 -11.12
C PRO A 91 -11.87 22.04 -11.30
N ALA A 92 -10.77 22.79 -11.17
CA ALA A 92 -10.73 24.23 -11.44
C ALA A 92 -9.73 24.48 -12.56
N THR A 93 -10.21 24.97 -13.71
CA THR A 93 -9.39 25.18 -14.89
C THR A 93 -8.92 26.63 -14.98
N ALA A 94 -7.62 26.81 -15.16
CA ALA A 94 -7.00 28.09 -15.45
C ALA A 94 -6.15 27.94 -16.70
N GLY A 95 -6.65 28.49 -17.84
CA GLY A 95 -5.98 28.34 -19.13
C GLY A 95 -5.92 26.88 -19.57
N ASN A 96 -4.73 26.33 -19.68
CA ASN A 96 -4.51 24.94 -20.10
C ASN A 96 -4.20 23.99 -18.93
N VAL A 97 -4.27 24.47 -17.70
CA VAL A 97 -3.98 23.71 -16.51
C VAL A 97 -5.28 23.44 -15.73
N ILE A 98 -5.58 22.16 -15.53
CA ILE A 98 -6.71 21.74 -14.71
C ILE A 98 -6.16 21.42 -13.33
N ARG A 99 -6.59 22.18 -12.32
CA ARG A 99 -6.24 21.90 -10.93
C ARG A 99 -7.35 21.09 -10.28
N VAL A 100 -6.96 20.02 -9.61
CA VAL A 100 -7.89 19.13 -8.93
C VAL A 100 -7.59 19.17 -7.44
N PRO A 101 -8.28 20.05 -6.68
CA PRO A 101 -8.13 20.07 -5.24
C PRO A 101 -8.81 18.85 -4.63
N LEU A 102 -8.13 18.21 -3.69
CA LEU A 102 -8.67 17.06 -2.98
C LEU A 102 -9.38 17.52 -1.71
N PRO A 103 -10.56 16.96 -1.40
CA PRO A 103 -11.25 17.29 -0.16
C PRO A 103 -10.44 16.80 1.03
N ALA A 104 -10.39 17.60 2.10
CA ALA A 104 -9.78 17.19 3.34
C ALA A 104 -10.58 16.05 3.97
N LEU A 105 -9.87 15.10 4.61
CA LEU A 105 -10.54 14.08 5.40
C LEU A 105 -11.17 14.71 6.65
N THR A 106 -12.38 14.27 6.96
CA THR A 106 -13.00 14.61 8.24
C THR A 106 -12.29 13.90 9.38
N GLU A 107 -12.38 14.43 10.60
CA GLU A 107 -11.81 13.77 11.78
C GLU A 107 -12.38 12.36 11.97
N GLU A 108 -13.68 12.20 11.77
CA GLU A 108 -14.34 10.89 11.83
C GLU A 108 -13.76 9.92 10.82
N ARG A 109 -13.58 10.36 9.57
CA ARG A 109 -13.01 9.51 8.51
C ARG A 109 -11.56 9.12 8.81
N ARG A 110 -10.77 10.05 9.34
CA ARG A 110 -9.38 9.76 9.77
C ARG A 110 -9.37 8.70 10.86
N ARG A 111 -10.28 8.80 11.81
CA ARG A 111 -10.40 7.86 12.91
C ARG A 111 -10.76 6.46 12.41
N ASP A 112 -11.71 6.37 11.48
CA ASP A 112 -12.13 5.12 10.87
C ASP A 112 -10.99 4.48 10.06
N LEU A 113 -10.26 5.28 9.28
CA LEU A 113 -9.10 4.81 8.53
C LEU A 113 -7.98 4.34 9.47
N GLY A 114 -7.79 5.00 10.60
CA GLY A 114 -6.84 4.56 11.62
C GLY A 114 -7.17 3.16 12.16
N LYS A 115 -8.45 2.86 12.35
CA LYS A 115 -8.90 1.52 12.74
C LYS A 115 -8.60 0.49 11.65
N VAL A 116 -8.82 0.84 10.39
CA VAL A 116 -8.51 -0.03 9.25
C VAL A 116 -7.03 -0.32 9.19
N VAL A 117 -6.18 0.70 9.35
CA VAL A 117 -4.72 0.53 9.35
C VAL A 117 -4.28 -0.42 10.47
N ARG A 118 -4.78 -0.25 11.67
CA ARG A 118 -4.44 -1.12 12.79
C ARG A 118 -4.91 -2.56 12.56
N HIS A 119 -6.09 -2.73 11.99
CA HIS A 119 -6.63 -4.05 11.65
C HIS A 119 -5.76 -4.77 10.61
N GLU A 120 -5.37 -4.07 9.56
CA GLU A 120 -4.47 -4.60 8.53
C GLU A 120 -3.09 -4.94 9.13
N GLY A 121 -2.60 -4.12 10.05
CA GLY A 121 -1.37 -4.40 10.79
C GLY A 121 -1.47 -5.68 11.61
N GLU A 122 -2.57 -5.90 12.32
CA GLU A 122 -2.78 -7.13 13.08
C GLU A 122 -2.88 -8.35 12.17
N ASN A 123 -3.55 -8.23 11.03
CA ASN A 123 -3.61 -9.31 10.03
C ASN A 123 -2.21 -9.70 9.55
N ALA A 124 -1.34 -8.73 9.32
CA ALA A 124 0.04 -8.97 8.92
C ALA A 124 0.84 -9.67 10.02
N ARG A 125 0.68 -9.26 11.28
CA ARG A 125 1.34 -9.91 12.42
C ARG A 125 0.89 -11.36 12.57
N VAL A 126 -0.39 -11.62 12.45
CA VAL A 126 -0.96 -12.98 12.48
C VAL A 126 -0.36 -13.82 11.36
N ALA A 127 -0.26 -13.29 10.15
CA ALA A 127 0.34 -13.98 9.01
C ALA A 127 1.82 -14.33 9.27
N ILE A 128 2.58 -13.40 9.84
CA ILE A 128 3.99 -13.62 10.20
C ILE A 128 4.11 -14.72 11.27
N ARG A 129 3.26 -14.69 12.28
CA ARG A 129 3.26 -15.71 13.35
C ARG A 129 2.86 -17.09 12.80
N ASN A 130 1.99 -17.14 11.81
CA ASN A 130 1.63 -18.39 11.14
C ASN A 130 2.82 -18.96 10.37
N VAL A 131 3.60 -18.13 9.69
CA VAL A 131 4.86 -18.54 9.04
C VAL A 131 5.81 -19.12 10.08
N ARG A 132 5.98 -18.44 11.20
CA ARG A 132 6.82 -18.95 12.32
C ARG A 132 6.34 -20.32 12.78
N ARG A 133 5.05 -20.47 12.98
CA ARG A 133 4.46 -21.75 13.44
C ARG A 133 4.76 -22.88 12.46
N ASP A 134 4.57 -22.63 11.18
CA ASP A 134 4.84 -23.61 10.12
C ASP A 134 6.31 -24.04 10.13
N VAL A 135 7.21 -23.07 10.23
CA VAL A 135 8.65 -23.32 10.24
C VAL A 135 9.09 -24.06 11.49
N MET A 136 8.54 -23.69 12.65
CA MET A 136 8.84 -24.39 13.93
C MET A 136 8.37 -25.85 13.87
N GLN A 137 7.23 -26.11 13.22
CA GLN A 137 6.73 -27.46 13.02
C GLN A 137 7.64 -28.26 12.08
N GLU A 138 8.12 -27.64 11.02
CA GLU A 138 9.07 -28.25 10.09
C GLU A 138 10.38 -28.63 10.79
N LEU A 139 10.92 -27.74 11.63
CA LEU A 139 12.12 -28.00 12.43
C LEU A 139 11.89 -29.15 13.40
N LYS A 140 10.74 -29.20 14.03
CA LYS A 140 10.37 -30.28 14.96
C LYS A 140 10.37 -31.63 14.26
N GLU A 141 9.84 -31.71 13.04
CA GLU A 141 9.83 -32.93 12.24
C GLU A 141 11.24 -33.35 11.82
N MET A 142 12.09 -32.38 11.43
CA MET A 142 13.48 -32.64 11.10
C MET A 142 14.27 -33.21 12.31
N LEU A 143 13.99 -32.69 13.50
CA LEU A 143 14.61 -33.20 14.73
C LEU A 143 14.11 -34.63 15.03
N LYS A 144 12.82 -34.88 14.90
CA LYS A 144 12.21 -36.19 15.13
C LYS A 144 12.80 -37.25 14.20
N GLU A 145 13.06 -36.88 12.95
CA GLU A 145 13.67 -37.75 11.93
C GLU A 145 15.20 -37.82 12.03
N LYS A 146 15.75 -37.15 13.03
CA LYS A 146 17.21 -37.10 13.29
C LYS A 146 18.03 -36.51 12.13
N MET A 147 17.41 -35.63 11.35
CA MET A 147 18.05 -34.90 10.28
C MET A 147 18.91 -33.77 10.79
N ILE A 148 18.60 -33.27 11.97
CA ILE A 148 19.35 -32.21 12.67
C ILE A 148 19.57 -32.61 14.14
N SER A 149 20.59 -31.99 14.77
CA SER A 149 20.86 -32.19 16.20
C SER A 149 19.96 -31.31 17.06
N GLU A 150 19.88 -31.61 18.35
CA GLU A 150 19.15 -30.79 19.33
C GLU A 150 19.74 -29.38 19.42
N ASP A 151 21.05 -29.24 19.31
CA ASP A 151 21.72 -27.93 19.30
C ASP A 151 21.38 -27.13 18.06
N ASP A 152 21.38 -27.80 16.89
CA ASP A 152 20.97 -27.16 15.62
C ASP A 152 19.52 -26.70 15.67
N ASP A 153 18.62 -27.52 16.23
CA ASP A 153 17.22 -27.18 16.41
C ASP A 153 17.06 -25.95 17.29
N ARG A 154 17.77 -25.91 18.41
CA ARG A 154 17.72 -24.76 19.34
C ARG A 154 18.17 -23.48 18.69
N ARG A 155 19.29 -23.50 17.97
CA ARG A 155 19.80 -22.33 17.24
C ARG A 155 18.83 -21.88 16.17
N ALA A 156 18.26 -22.83 15.43
CA ALA A 156 17.28 -22.52 14.40
C ALA A 156 16.03 -21.88 14.98
N HIS A 157 15.52 -22.37 16.11
CA HIS A 157 14.40 -21.75 16.83
C HIS A 157 14.71 -20.31 17.21
N ASP A 158 15.90 -20.05 17.76
CA ASP A 158 16.31 -18.70 18.14
C ASP A 158 16.39 -17.78 16.92
N ASP A 159 16.97 -18.27 15.83
CA ASP A 159 17.10 -17.50 14.59
C ASP A 159 15.74 -17.17 13.97
N VAL A 160 14.82 -18.14 13.95
CA VAL A 160 13.45 -17.92 13.44
C VAL A 160 12.68 -16.95 14.34
N GLN A 161 12.90 -17.00 15.65
CA GLN A 161 12.30 -16.03 16.58
C GLN A 161 12.81 -14.62 16.32
N LYS A 162 14.11 -14.46 16.07
CA LYS A 162 14.70 -13.17 15.70
C LYS A 162 14.13 -12.63 14.38
N LEU A 163 13.94 -13.49 13.38
CA LEU A 163 13.30 -13.13 12.14
C LEU A 163 11.86 -12.64 12.37
N THR A 164 11.12 -13.38 13.20
CA THR A 164 9.75 -13.02 13.54
C THR A 164 9.70 -11.63 14.19
N ASP A 165 10.55 -11.40 15.16
CA ASP A 165 10.63 -10.11 15.88
C ASP A 165 10.99 -8.97 14.93
N LYS A 166 11.92 -9.22 14.01
CA LYS A 166 12.32 -8.24 12.99
C LYS A 166 11.15 -7.83 12.10
N TYR A 167 10.42 -8.80 11.57
CA TYR A 167 9.32 -8.51 10.64
C TYR A 167 8.07 -7.96 11.35
N VAL A 168 7.82 -8.36 12.58
CA VAL A 168 6.78 -7.75 13.41
C VAL A 168 7.12 -6.28 13.68
N ALA A 169 8.38 -5.98 13.98
CA ALA A 169 8.84 -4.59 14.15
C ALA A 169 8.66 -3.77 12.86
N GLU A 170 8.93 -4.36 11.69
CA GLU A 170 8.66 -3.70 10.41
C GLU A 170 7.18 -3.40 10.22
N VAL A 171 6.29 -4.34 10.58
CA VAL A 171 4.84 -4.10 10.54
C VAL A 171 4.46 -2.92 11.43
N ASP A 172 4.97 -2.90 12.65
CA ASP A 172 4.69 -1.81 13.60
C ASP A 172 5.14 -0.46 13.06
N HIS A 173 6.29 -0.43 12.39
CA HIS A 173 6.83 0.78 11.76
C HIS A 173 5.96 1.24 10.58
N VAL A 174 5.54 0.32 9.72
CA VAL A 174 4.66 0.61 8.58
C VAL A 174 3.31 1.15 9.06
N VAL A 175 2.73 0.55 10.10
CA VAL A 175 1.48 0.99 10.71
C VAL A 175 1.62 2.40 11.30
N ALA A 176 2.69 2.64 12.07
CA ALA A 176 2.95 3.93 12.69
C ALA A 176 3.13 5.04 11.64
N ASP A 177 3.87 4.77 10.57
CA ASP A 177 4.07 5.72 9.48
C ASP A 177 2.75 6.07 8.79
N LYS A 178 1.89 5.07 8.56
CA LYS A 178 0.60 5.29 7.92
C LYS A 178 -0.36 6.07 8.83
N GLU A 179 -0.39 5.77 10.11
CA GLU A 179 -1.18 6.52 11.08
C GLU A 179 -0.73 7.98 11.14
N LYS A 180 0.58 8.22 11.10
CA LYS A 180 1.16 9.56 11.05
C LYS A 180 0.75 10.31 9.79
N GLU A 181 0.78 9.63 8.64
CA GLU A 181 0.32 10.19 7.35
C GLU A 181 -1.15 10.60 7.41
N LEU A 182 -2.01 9.79 8.05
CA LEU A 182 -3.43 10.11 8.25
C LEU A 182 -3.65 11.36 9.11
N MET A 183 -2.75 11.64 10.02
CA MET A 183 -2.85 12.80 10.91
C MET A 183 -2.28 14.08 10.30
N GLN A 184 -1.56 13.99 9.20
CA GLN A 184 -1.06 15.15 8.47
C GLN A 184 -2.21 15.83 7.72
N VAL A 185 -2.38 17.11 7.98
CA VAL A 185 -3.43 17.94 7.36
C VAL A 185 -2.92 18.62 6.11
#